data_baf10f9e335de01f9abb2c6d22f64847
#
_entry.id   baf10f9e335de01f9abb2c6d22f64847
#
_cell.length_a   1.000
_cell.length_b   1.000
_cell.length_c   1.000
_cell.angle_alpha   90.00
_cell.angle_beta   90.00
_cell.angle_gamma   90.00
#
_symmetry.space_group_name_H-M   'P 1'
#
loop_
_entity.id
_entity.type
_entity.pdbx_description
1 polymer ?
#
loop_
_entity_poly.entity_id
_entity_poly.type
_entity_poly.pdbx_seq_one_letter_code
_entity_poly.pdbx_strand_id
1 'polypeptide(L)'
;IGKGVKHKFVVNARPILNWSTTEVFLYLLEHELHINTAYRVGKPRVGCILCPFGSPWDDMIVNNCYSNDLRPFLQKIESTAKARRIPNRAEYISERKWKLRGSGKFTDSNISISFASGQSRWQAIVKNAEKDLFTWLPVIGKYTIREKHDAVIGELEFKKEIYTFEVLFAKDRHNFKFVLYDDNNIQLRFYLRRVINKSVYCINCEACELECPTGALSVYPNISIDREKCTHCCKCLEYHNVGCIVADSMIKPTTINL
;
A
#
# COMPACT_ATOMS: atom_id res chain seq x y z
N ILE A 1 -6.99 30.46 21.69
CA ILE A 1 -6.90 30.80 20.27
C ILE A 1 -5.44 30.63 19.85
N GLY A 2 -5.15 29.89 18.82
CA GLY A 2 -3.82 29.67 18.31
C GLY A 2 -3.75 29.76 16.79
N LYS A 3 -2.57 30.02 16.24
CA LYS A 3 -2.35 30.01 14.78
C LYS A 3 -2.24 28.57 14.28
N GLY A 4 -2.80 28.29 13.09
CA GLY A 4 -2.69 26.99 12.46
C GLY A 4 -1.22 26.64 12.10
N VAL A 5 -0.80 25.43 12.41
CA VAL A 5 0.58 24.96 12.13
C VAL A 5 0.83 24.82 10.62
N LYS A 6 -0.15 24.33 9.86
CA LYS A 6 -0.02 24.10 8.41
C LYS A 6 -0.41 25.30 7.56
N HIS A 7 -1.28 26.17 8.05
CA HIS A 7 -1.81 27.32 7.32
C HIS A 7 -1.73 28.57 8.18
N LYS A 8 -0.85 29.49 7.84
CA LYS A 8 -0.59 30.73 8.59
C LYS A 8 -1.81 31.64 8.73
N PHE A 9 -2.81 31.48 7.85
CA PHE A 9 -4.05 32.29 7.82
C PHE A 9 -5.18 31.68 8.65
N VAL A 10 -5.01 30.45 9.14
CA VAL A 10 -6.03 29.76 9.91
C VAL A 10 -5.88 30.11 11.40
N VAL A 11 -6.95 30.62 11.98
CA VAL A 11 -7.05 30.84 13.42
C VAL A 11 -7.84 29.69 14.04
N ASN A 12 -7.23 28.96 14.94
CA ASN A 12 -7.87 27.86 15.65
C ASN A 12 -8.47 28.38 16.96
N ALA A 13 -9.78 28.29 17.09
CA ALA A 13 -10.50 28.50 18.34
C ALA A 13 -10.81 27.14 18.97
N ARG A 14 -10.48 27.00 20.26
CA ARG A 14 -10.69 25.76 21.02
C ARG A 14 -11.42 26.10 22.33
N PRO A 15 -12.73 26.44 22.28
CA PRO A 15 -13.45 26.94 23.46
C PRO A 15 -13.56 25.93 24.58
N ILE A 16 -13.60 24.64 24.28
CA ILE A 16 -13.74 23.53 25.24
C ILE A 16 -12.43 22.76 25.46
N LEU A 17 -11.25 23.39 25.21
CA LEU A 17 -9.95 22.69 25.29
C LEU A 17 -9.69 22.07 26.68
N ASN A 18 -10.15 22.71 27.71
CA ASN A 18 -9.93 22.29 29.10
C ASN A 18 -11.08 21.49 29.71
N TRP A 19 -12.11 21.19 28.89
CA TRP A 19 -13.22 20.37 29.36
C TRP A 19 -12.83 18.89 29.37
N SER A 20 -13.20 18.20 30.43
CA SER A 20 -13.16 16.75 30.49
C SER A 20 -14.28 16.16 29.63
N THR A 21 -14.15 14.87 29.25
CA THR A 21 -15.22 14.14 28.54
C THR A 21 -16.54 14.17 29.31
N THR A 22 -16.48 14.07 30.63
CA THR A 22 -17.66 14.15 31.52
C THR A 22 -18.37 15.48 31.41
N GLU A 23 -17.63 16.59 31.47
CA GLU A 23 -18.20 17.94 31.33
C GLU A 23 -18.86 18.14 29.96
N VAL A 24 -18.24 17.65 28.91
CA VAL A 24 -18.86 17.70 27.57
C VAL A 24 -20.18 16.96 27.55
N PHE A 25 -20.27 15.72 28.09
CA PHE A 25 -21.52 14.98 28.11
C PHE A 25 -22.58 15.58 29.04
N LEU A 26 -22.20 16.10 30.17
CA LEU A 26 -23.12 16.83 31.06
C LEU A 26 -23.71 18.04 30.35
N TYR A 27 -22.91 18.82 29.68
CA TYR A 27 -23.37 19.95 28.88
C TYR A 27 -24.36 19.53 27.77
N LEU A 28 -24.01 18.45 27.02
CA LEU A 28 -24.89 17.95 25.97
C LEU A 28 -26.25 17.48 26.51
N LEU A 29 -26.27 16.88 27.69
CA LEU A 29 -27.49 16.37 28.34
C LEU A 29 -28.31 17.52 28.91
N GLU A 30 -27.67 18.50 29.61
CA GLU A 30 -28.35 19.64 30.19
C GLU A 30 -29.06 20.50 29.12
N HIS A 31 -28.41 20.63 27.95
CA HIS A 31 -28.97 21.40 26.83
C HIS A 31 -29.78 20.58 25.82
N GLU A 32 -30.12 19.34 26.19
CA GLU A 32 -30.89 18.41 25.34
C GLU A 32 -30.35 18.27 23.91
N LEU A 33 -29.03 18.37 23.74
CA LEU A 33 -28.39 18.28 22.44
C LEU A 33 -28.34 16.84 21.95
N HIS A 34 -28.37 16.67 20.65
CA HIS A 34 -28.32 15.36 20.03
C HIS A 34 -26.98 14.65 20.31
N ILE A 35 -27.05 13.48 20.94
CA ILE A 35 -25.90 12.62 21.20
C ILE A 35 -25.97 11.43 20.21
N ASN A 36 -24.86 11.19 19.49
CA ASN A 36 -24.78 10.07 18.58
C ASN A 36 -25.09 8.74 19.28
N THR A 37 -25.95 7.93 18.67
CA THR A 37 -26.42 6.64 19.22
C THR A 37 -25.29 5.66 19.56
N ALA A 38 -24.15 5.76 18.89
CA ALA A 38 -22.99 4.92 19.17
C ALA A 38 -22.45 5.09 20.61
N TYR A 39 -22.57 6.27 21.20
CA TYR A 39 -22.24 6.48 22.62
C TYR A 39 -23.21 5.75 23.53
N ARG A 40 -24.50 5.68 23.15
CA ARG A 40 -25.54 4.98 23.95
C ARG A 40 -25.34 3.47 23.99
N VAL A 41 -24.70 2.90 22.97
CA VAL A 41 -24.34 1.45 22.95
C VAL A 41 -22.96 1.19 23.55
N GLY A 42 -22.31 2.20 24.14
CA GLY A 42 -21.07 2.04 24.90
C GLY A 42 -19.77 2.29 24.13
N LYS A 43 -19.84 2.91 22.94
CA LYS A 43 -18.59 3.34 22.28
C LYS A 43 -17.94 4.49 23.03
N PRO A 44 -16.64 4.42 23.35
CA PRO A 44 -15.95 5.50 24.04
C PRO A 44 -15.76 6.75 23.18
N ARG A 45 -15.78 6.57 21.87
CA ARG A 45 -15.77 7.65 20.87
C ARG A 45 -16.35 7.16 19.54
N VAL A 46 -16.96 8.08 18.80
CA VAL A 46 -17.51 7.78 17.47
C VAL A 46 -16.43 7.97 16.43
N GLY A 47 -16.32 6.99 15.55
CA GLY A 47 -15.37 6.96 14.43
C GLY A 47 -15.82 5.95 13.38
N CYS A 48 -14.89 5.45 12.58
CA CYS A 48 -15.19 4.46 11.54
C CYS A 48 -15.67 3.15 12.17
N ILE A 49 -16.69 2.53 11.53
CA ILE A 49 -17.20 1.22 11.96
C ILE A 49 -16.13 0.13 11.88
N LEU A 50 -15.24 0.24 10.90
CA LEU A 50 -14.09 -0.64 10.72
C LEU A 50 -12.80 0.15 10.96
N CYS A 51 -12.49 0.39 12.24
CA CYS A 51 -11.29 1.14 12.61
C CYS A 51 -10.11 0.18 12.81
N PRO A 52 -8.99 0.31 12.08
CA PRO A 52 -7.79 -0.51 12.32
C PRO A 52 -7.15 -0.23 13.69
N PHE A 53 -7.45 0.93 14.29
CA PHE A 53 -6.96 1.34 15.61
C PHE A 53 -8.02 1.18 16.71
N GLY A 54 -9.18 0.57 16.39
CA GLY A 54 -10.23 0.29 17.38
C GLY A 54 -9.76 -0.72 18.42
N SER A 55 -10.22 -0.52 19.66
CA SER A 55 -9.97 -1.44 20.77
C SER A 55 -10.77 -2.75 20.61
N PRO A 56 -10.42 -3.82 21.34
CA PRO A 56 -11.26 -5.03 21.41
C PRO A 56 -12.68 -4.73 21.88
N TRP A 57 -12.88 -3.74 22.75
CA TRP A 57 -14.19 -3.26 23.18
C TRP A 57 -14.99 -2.67 22.01
N ASP A 58 -14.39 -1.80 21.21
CA ASP A 58 -15.02 -1.25 20.01
C ASP A 58 -15.45 -2.38 19.05
N ASP A 59 -14.58 -3.39 18.89
CA ASP A 59 -14.85 -4.52 18.02
C ASP A 59 -16.04 -5.34 18.50
N MET A 60 -16.15 -5.56 19.80
CA MET A 60 -17.29 -6.25 20.40
C MET A 60 -18.59 -5.47 20.15
N ILE A 61 -18.60 -4.17 20.41
CA ILE A 61 -19.79 -3.33 20.19
C ILE A 61 -20.18 -3.35 18.70
N VAL A 62 -19.22 -3.19 17.79
CA VAL A 62 -19.50 -3.19 16.36
C VAL A 62 -20.05 -4.52 15.88
N ASN A 63 -19.52 -5.65 16.37
CA ASN A 63 -20.04 -6.98 16.04
C ASN A 63 -21.47 -7.20 16.52
N ASN A 64 -21.79 -6.70 17.71
CA ASN A 64 -23.10 -6.93 18.30
C ASN A 64 -24.19 -5.95 17.80
N CYS A 65 -23.82 -4.68 17.65
CA CYS A 65 -24.79 -3.62 17.35
C CYS A 65 -24.85 -3.22 15.87
N TYR A 66 -23.78 -3.49 15.10
CA TYR A 66 -23.62 -3.01 13.72
C TYR A 66 -23.16 -4.13 12.76
N SER A 67 -23.51 -5.39 13.04
CA SER A 67 -23.06 -6.55 12.26
C SER A 67 -23.44 -6.48 10.79
N ASN A 68 -24.64 -5.99 10.47
CA ASN A 68 -25.10 -5.86 9.10
C ASN A 68 -24.28 -4.83 8.30
N ASP A 69 -23.98 -3.69 8.93
CA ASP A 69 -23.18 -2.63 8.31
C ASP A 69 -21.71 -3.02 8.19
N LEU A 70 -21.24 -3.89 9.09
CA LEU A 70 -19.87 -4.39 9.09
C LEU A 70 -19.63 -5.46 8.01
N ARG A 71 -20.63 -6.28 7.70
CA ARG A 71 -20.53 -7.43 6.78
C ARG A 71 -19.89 -7.13 5.43
N PRO A 72 -20.30 -6.08 4.68
CA PRO A 72 -19.71 -5.77 3.37
C PRO A 72 -18.19 -5.53 3.47
N PHE A 73 -17.74 -4.87 4.53
CA PHE A 73 -16.32 -4.61 4.74
C PHE A 73 -15.52 -5.88 5.03
N LEU A 74 -16.06 -6.76 5.87
CA LEU A 74 -15.42 -8.05 6.16
C LEU A 74 -15.32 -8.92 4.90
N GLN A 75 -16.35 -8.94 4.06
CA GLN A 75 -16.32 -9.63 2.77
C GLN A 75 -15.22 -9.08 1.84
N LYS A 76 -15.04 -7.75 1.82
CA LYS A 76 -13.95 -7.14 1.04
C LYS A 76 -12.58 -7.49 1.60
N ILE A 77 -12.42 -7.51 2.92
CA ILE A 77 -11.17 -7.94 3.57
C ILE A 77 -10.88 -9.41 3.23
N GLU A 78 -11.89 -10.27 3.29
CA GLU A 78 -11.75 -11.69 2.96
C GLU A 78 -11.35 -11.90 1.50
N SER A 79 -12.01 -11.22 0.56
CA SER A 79 -11.66 -11.28 -0.86
C SER A 79 -10.22 -10.81 -1.11
N THR A 80 -9.79 -9.75 -0.41
CA THR A 80 -8.42 -9.26 -0.46
C THR A 80 -7.44 -10.28 0.13
N ALA A 81 -7.77 -10.89 1.26
CA ALA A 81 -6.96 -11.92 1.88
C ALA A 81 -6.82 -13.16 0.98
N LYS A 82 -7.90 -13.52 0.27
CA LYS A 82 -7.89 -14.59 -0.73
C LYS A 82 -6.96 -14.25 -1.90
N ALA A 83 -7.09 -13.05 -2.46
CA ALA A 83 -6.23 -12.57 -3.56
C ALA A 83 -4.75 -12.54 -3.15
N ARG A 84 -4.48 -12.25 -1.88
CA ARG A 84 -3.13 -12.22 -1.29
C ARG A 84 -2.64 -13.60 -0.81
N ARG A 85 -3.41 -14.65 -1.01
CA ARG A 85 -3.09 -16.02 -0.58
C ARG A 85 -2.68 -16.11 0.89
N ILE A 86 -3.31 -15.28 1.74
CA ILE A 86 -3.03 -15.28 3.18
C ILE A 86 -3.43 -16.67 3.74
N PRO A 87 -2.53 -17.37 4.43
CA PRO A 87 -2.85 -18.63 5.08
C PRO A 87 -3.86 -18.40 6.22
N ASN A 88 -4.60 -19.42 6.58
CA ASN A 88 -5.57 -19.40 7.71
C ASN A 88 -6.54 -18.20 7.66
N ARG A 89 -7.15 -17.96 6.48
CA ARG A 89 -8.03 -16.79 6.26
C ARG A 89 -9.13 -16.64 7.29
N ALA A 90 -9.72 -17.74 7.76
CA ALA A 90 -10.75 -17.71 8.79
C ALA A 90 -10.22 -17.06 10.08
N GLU A 91 -9.06 -17.50 10.55
CA GLU A 91 -8.36 -16.93 11.71
C GLU A 91 -7.96 -15.48 11.47
N TYR A 92 -7.44 -15.16 10.28
CA TYR A 92 -7.07 -13.81 9.89
C TYR A 92 -8.24 -12.83 10.01
N ILE A 93 -9.45 -13.25 9.64
CA ILE A 93 -10.68 -12.45 9.73
C ILE A 93 -11.18 -12.40 11.16
N SER A 94 -11.34 -13.56 11.82
CA SER A 94 -11.93 -13.66 13.17
C SER A 94 -11.08 -12.94 14.23
N GLU A 95 -9.76 -13.07 14.17
CA GLU A 95 -8.82 -12.41 15.07
C GLU A 95 -8.43 -11.00 14.62
N ARG A 96 -9.04 -10.53 13.54
CA ARG A 96 -8.78 -9.17 12.97
C ARG A 96 -7.30 -8.89 12.71
N LYS A 97 -6.54 -9.90 12.30
CA LYS A 97 -5.11 -9.79 11.98
C LYS A 97 -4.82 -8.76 10.89
N TRP A 98 -5.81 -8.44 10.05
CA TRP A 98 -5.74 -7.37 9.07
C TRP A 98 -5.45 -5.98 9.67
N LYS A 99 -5.79 -5.75 10.94
CA LYS A 99 -5.45 -4.50 11.67
C LYS A 99 -3.95 -4.34 11.88
N LEU A 100 -3.20 -5.43 11.95
CA LEU A 100 -1.76 -5.43 12.21
C LEU A 100 -0.94 -4.96 11.00
N ARG A 101 -1.54 -4.88 9.82
CA ARG A 101 -0.86 -4.42 8.59
C ARG A 101 -0.29 -3.01 8.73
N GLY A 102 -1.04 -2.09 9.30
CA GLY A 102 -0.62 -0.71 9.50
C GLY A 102 0.56 -0.53 10.46
N SER A 103 0.86 -1.54 11.28
CA SER A 103 1.98 -1.54 12.23
C SER A 103 3.21 -2.29 11.69
N GLY A 104 3.16 -2.83 10.47
CA GLY A 104 4.21 -3.69 9.91
C GLY A 104 4.41 -5.01 10.66
N LYS A 105 3.55 -5.34 11.62
CA LYS A 105 3.63 -6.56 12.44
C LYS A 105 3.08 -7.79 11.73
N PHE A 106 2.31 -7.60 10.68
CA PHE A 106 1.76 -8.67 9.86
C PHE A 106 2.78 -9.08 8.79
N THR A 107 3.85 -9.73 9.18
CA THR A 107 4.91 -10.19 8.28
C THR A 107 5.14 -11.71 8.40
N ASP A 108 4.09 -12.50 8.47
CA ASP A 108 4.20 -13.93 8.19
C ASP A 108 4.37 -14.20 6.67
N SER A 109 4.44 -13.15 5.87
CA SER A 109 4.83 -13.29 4.48
C SER A 109 6.34 -13.53 4.43
N ASN A 110 6.74 -14.70 3.97
CA ASN A 110 8.11 -14.99 3.59
C ASN A 110 8.63 -14.09 2.43
N ILE A 111 7.91 -13.01 2.15
CA ILE A 111 8.23 -12.01 1.14
C ILE A 111 9.37 -11.14 1.67
N SER A 112 10.44 -11.06 0.92
CA SER A 112 11.51 -10.11 1.21
C SER A 112 12.02 -9.46 -0.07
N ILE A 113 12.33 -8.17 0.03
CA ILE A 113 13.00 -7.42 -1.01
C ILE A 113 14.22 -6.77 -0.38
N SER A 114 15.37 -6.96 -1.01
CA SER A 114 16.60 -6.25 -0.66
C SER A 114 17.15 -5.55 -1.90
N PHE A 115 17.67 -4.34 -1.71
CA PHE A 115 18.27 -3.55 -2.76
C PHE A 115 19.74 -3.28 -2.41
N ALA A 116 20.62 -3.41 -3.40
CA ALA A 116 22.03 -3.12 -3.24
C ALA A 116 22.56 -2.36 -4.46
N SER A 117 23.48 -1.45 -4.22
CA SER A 117 24.21 -0.71 -5.27
C SER A 117 25.68 -1.07 -5.18
N GLY A 118 26.28 -1.44 -6.29
CA GLY A 118 27.73 -1.65 -6.47
C GLY A 118 28.33 -0.58 -7.38
N GLN A 119 29.59 -0.71 -7.74
CA GLN A 119 30.30 0.30 -8.54
C GLN A 119 29.75 0.52 -9.97
N SER A 120 29.07 -0.49 -10.56
CA SER A 120 28.49 -0.38 -11.91
C SER A 120 27.21 -1.19 -12.06
N ARG A 121 26.60 -1.59 -10.96
CA ARG A 121 25.38 -2.42 -10.98
C ARG A 121 24.47 -2.06 -9.81
N TRP A 122 23.20 -1.90 -10.14
CA TRP A 122 22.16 -1.90 -9.13
C TRP A 122 21.39 -3.22 -9.16
N GLN A 123 21.08 -3.76 -8.02
CA GLN A 123 20.40 -5.04 -7.93
C GLN A 123 19.29 -5.07 -6.90
N ALA A 124 18.27 -5.87 -7.20
CA ALA A 124 17.21 -6.20 -6.28
C ALA A 124 17.09 -7.72 -6.15
N ILE A 125 17.03 -8.23 -4.94
CA ILE A 125 16.77 -9.64 -4.65
C ILE A 125 15.37 -9.72 -4.08
N VAL A 126 14.52 -10.50 -4.73
CA VAL A 126 13.10 -10.65 -4.39
C VAL A 126 12.82 -12.11 -4.05
N LYS A 127 12.14 -12.33 -2.94
CA LYS A 127 11.66 -13.66 -2.54
C LYS A 127 10.14 -13.63 -2.45
N ASN A 128 9.52 -14.66 -3.01
CA ASN A 128 8.08 -14.91 -2.99
C ASN A 128 7.25 -13.78 -3.63
N ALA A 129 7.67 -13.27 -4.79
CA ALA A 129 6.87 -12.36 -5.60
C ALA A 129 5.55 -13.00 -6.03
N GLU A 130 4.46 -12.25 -5.99
CA GLU A 130 3.14 -12.74 -6.40
C GLU A 130 2.76 -12.41 -7.84
N LYS A 131 3.31 -11.33 -8.38
CA LYS A 131 3.03 -10.84 -9.73
C LYS A 131 4.30 -10.88 -10.56
N ASP A 132 4.13 -11.10 -11.86
CA ASP A 132 5.23 -10.98 -12.79
C ASP A 132 5.76 -9.55 -12.82
N LEU A 133 7.07 -9.41 -12.71
CA LEU A 133 7.77 -8.13 -12.80
C LEU A 133 7.46 -7.41 -14.11
N PHE A 134 7.38 -8.14 -15.22
CA PHE A 134 7.15 -7.60 -16.55
C PHE A 134 5.75 -7.01 -16.75
N THR A 135 4.81 -7.29 -15.85
CA THR A 135 3.48 -6.68 -15.86
C THR A 135 3.56 -5.16 -15.58
N TRP A 136 4.46 -4.73 -14.70
CA TRP A 136 4.60 -3.31 -14.32
C TRP A 136 5.71 -2.57 -15.06
N LEU A 137 6.66 -3.29 -15.66
CA LEU A 137 7.81 -2.69 -16.33
C LEU A 137 7.43 -1.73 -17.48
N PRO A 138 6.36 -2.01 -18.28
CA PRO A 138 5.93 -1.12 -19.37
C PRO A 138 5.58 0.30 -18.93
N VAL A 139 5.32 0.55 -17.63
CA VAL A 139 5.04 1.91 -17.12
C VAL A 139 6.28 2.81 -17.23
N ILE A 140 7.47 2.24 -17.07
CA ILE A 140 8.73 3.01 -17.12
C ILE A 140 9.09 3.37 -18.56
N GLY A 141 8.96 2.41 -19.47
CA GLY A 141 9.37 2.59 -20.86
C GLY A 141 9.15 1.36 -21.71
N LYS A 142 9.49 1.48 -22.99
CA LYS A 142 9.53 0.32 -23.88
C LYS A 142 10.67 -0.60 -23.47
N TYR A 143 10.43 -1.89 -23.56
CA TYR A 143 11.46 -2.87 -23.26
C TYR A 143 11.40 -4.06 -24.24
N THR A 144 12.53 -4.69 -24.41
CA THR A 144 12.70 -5.96 -25.11
C THR A 144 13.31 -6.98 -24.18
N ILE A 145 12.95 -8.24 -24.35
CA ILE A 145 13.50 -9.35 -23.54
C ILE A 145 13.89 -10.53 -24.42
N ARG A 146 14.92 -11.24 -23.98
CA ARG A 146 15.35 -12.52 -24.54
C ARG A 146 15.51 -13.52 -23.41
N GLU A 147 14.80 -14.63 -23.48
CA GLU A 147 14.90 -15.70 -22.49
C GLU A 147 16.16 -16.55 -22.74
N LYS A 148 16.86 -16.89 -21.68
CA LYS A 148 18.05 -17.75 -21.71
C LYS A 148 18.05 -18.65 -20.47
N HIS A 149 17.62 -19.89 -20.60
CA HIS A 149 17.47 -20.85 -19.50
C HIS A 149 16.74 -20.24 -18.28
N ASP A 150 17.47 -20.01 -17.19
CA ASP A 150 16.93 -19.46 -15.94
C ASP A 150 17.08 -17.92 -15.85
N ALA A 151 17.44 -17.26 -16.95
CA ALA A 151 17.66 -15.82 -17.00
C ALA A 151 16.85 -15.17 -18.12
N VAL A 152 16.46 -13.93 -17.90
CA VAL A 152 15.91 -13.03 -18.92
C VAL A 152 16.84 -11.84 -19.03
N ILE A 153 17.40 -11.62 -20.20
CA ILE A 153 18.21 -10.44 -20.51
C ILE A 153 17.32 -9.48 -21.31
N GLY A 154 17.32 -8.21 -20.97
CA GLY A 154 16.49 -7.23 -21.64
C GLY A 154 17.13 -5.86 -21.73
N GLU A 155 16.54 -5.05 -22.58
CA GLU A 155 16.85 -3.63 -22.75
C GLU A 155 15.59 -2.84 -22.40
N LEU A 156 15.75 -1.80 -21.60
CA LEU A 156 14.69 -0.88 -21.17
C LEU A 156 15.03 0.52 -21.67
N GLU A 157 14.15 1.10 -22.46
CA GLU A 157 14.25 2.50 -22.87
C GLU A 157 13.69 3.38 -21.75
N PHE A 158 14.51 4.29 -21.24
CA PHE A 158 14.10 5.32 -20.29
C PHE A 158 14.64 6.66 -20.71
N LYS A 159 13.76 7.65 -20.98
CA LYS A 159 14.13 9.00 -21.43
C LYS A 159 15.05 9.01 -22.66
N LYS A 160 14.78 8.15 -23.63
CA LYS A 160 15.54 7.95 -24.88
C LYS A 160 16.93 7.31 -24.70
N GLU A 161 17.28 6.89 -23.51
CA GLU A 161 18.48 6.09 -23.24
C GLU A 161 18.10 4.63 -23.05
N ILE A 162 18.97 3.72 -23.46
CA ILE A 162 18.76 2.29 -23.36
C ILE A 162 19.60 1.72 -22.23
N TYR A 163 18.96 0.99 -21.33
CA TYR A 163 19.58 0.36 -20.19
C TYR A 163 19.45 -1.16 -20.26
N THR A 164 20.56 -1.85 -20.14
CA THR A 164 20.58 -3.32 -20.13
C THR A 164 20.27 -3.82 -18.71
N PHE A 165 19.38 -4.79 -18.64
CA PHE A 165 19.05 -5.47 -17.39
C PHE A 165 19.03 -6.97 -17.54
N GLU A 166 19.19 -7.68 -16.43
CA GLU A 166 19.09 -9.12 -16.33
C GLU A 166 18.20 -9.51 -15.17
N VAL A 167 17.36 -10.52 -15.38
CA VAL A 167 16.54 -11.12 -14.31
C VAL A 167 16.90 -12.59 -14.22
N LEU A 168 17.47 -12.98 -13.10
CA LEU A 168 17.79 -14.36 -12.77
C LEU A 168 16.66 -14.95 -11.93
N PHE A 169 15.97 -15.96 -12.44
CA PHE A 169 14.87 -16.63 -11.76
C PHE A 169 15.35 -17.88 -11.04
N ALA A 170 14.79 -18.14 -9.85
CA ALA A 170 14.81 -19.48 -9.30
C ALA A 170 13.81 -20.38 -10.04
N LYS A 171 13.84 -21.69 -9.79
CA LYS A 171 12.99 -22.69 -10.46
C LYS A 171 11.49 -22.37 -10.43
N ASP A 172 11.03 -21.64 -9.39
CA ASP A 172 9.62 -21.32 -9.16
C ASP A 172 9.17 -19.96 -9.73
N ARG A 173 10.08 -19.19 -10.35
CA ARG A 173 9.88 -17.83 -10.87
C ARG A 173 9.34 -16.80 -9.83
N HIS A 174 9.01 -17.23 -8.62
CA HIS A 174 8.59 -16.33 -7.52
C HIS A 174 9.79 -15.69 -6.81
N ASN A 175 10.95 -16.32 -6.95
CA ASN A 175 12.21 -15.83 -6.43
C ASN A 175 13.07 -15.38 -7.60
N PHE A 176 13.50 -14.12 -7.57
CA PHE A 176 14.35 -13.61 -8.65
C PHE A 176 15.34 -12.56 -8.16
N LYS A 177 16.41 -12.41 -8.92
CA LYS A 177 17.37 -11.33 -8.79
C LYS A 177 17.31 -10.47 -10.04
N PHE A 178 16.97 -9.20 -9.89
CA PHE A 178 17.03 -8.19 -10.94
C PHE A 178 18.37 -7.46 -10.86
N VAL A 179 19.05 -7.31 -11.98
CA VAL A 179 20.32 -6.60 -12.11
C VAL A 179 20.18 -5.55 -13.21
N LEU A 180 20.45 -4.31 -12.90
CA LEU A 180 20.59 -3.23 -13.84
C LEU A 180 22.09 -2.97 -14.04
N TYR A 181 22.55 -2.98 -15.29
CA TYR A 181 23.90 -2.66 -15.67
C TYR A 181 24.04 -1.16 -16.00
N ASP A 182 25.25 -0.59 -15.85
CA ASP A 182 25.57 0.82 -16.14
C ASP A 182 24.63 1.82 -15.44
N ASP A 183 24.49 1.65 -14.15
CA ASP A 183 23.43 2.23 -13.34
C ASP A 183 23.76 3.64 -12.81
N ASN A 184 24.08 4.56 -13.68
CA ASN A 184 24.31 5.96 -13.30
C ASN A 184 23.02 6.79 -13.15
N ASN A 185 21.84 6.20 -13.45
CA ASN A 185 20.58 6.92 -13.44
C ASN A 185 19.78 6.68 -12.15
N ILE A 186 19.89 7.62 -11.20
CA ILE A 186 19.18 7.58 -9.90
C ILE A 186 17.66 7.53 -10.09
N GLN A 187 17.13 8.24 -11.10
CA GLN A 187 15.68 8.30 -11.34
C GLN A 187 15.17 6.97 -11.89
N LEU A 188 15.92 6.31 -12.76
CA LEU A 188 15.55 4.98 -13.24
C LEU A 188 15.49 3.97 -12.07
N ARG A 189 16.51 3.98 -11.20
CA ARG A 189 16.53 3.15 -9.97
C ARG A 189 15.34 3.41 -9.07
N PHE A 190 14.96 4.68 -8.91
CA PHE A 190 13.79 5.08 -8.14
C PHE A 190 12.50 4.47 -8.69
N TYR A 191 12.28 4.47 -10.01
CA TYR A 191 11.11 3.86 -10.61
C TYR A 191 11.16 2.33 -10.63
N LEU A 192 12.32 1.73 -10.88
CA LEU A 192 12.51 0.28 -10.82
C LEU A 192 12.19 -0.27 -9.42
N ARG A 193 12.62 0.41 -8.36
CA ARG A 193 12.23 0.04 -6.98
C ARG A 193 10.72 0.00 -6.81
N ARG A 194 10.02 0.97 -7.36
CA ARG A 194 8.56 1.05 -7.28
C ARG A 194 7.86 -0.04 -8.09
N VAL A 195 8.36 -0.34 -9.27
CA VAL A 195 7.88 -1.45 -10.10
C VAL A 195 8.06 -2.78 -9.37
N ILE A 196 9.23 -3.03 -8.78
CA ILE A 196 9.49 -4.23 -7.99
C ILE A 196 8.56 -4.30 -6.77
N ASN A 197 8.37 -3.20 -6.05
CA ASN A 197 7.41 -3.17 -4.94
C ASN A 197 6.00 -3.51 -5.42
N LYS A 198 5.56 -2.99 -6.56
CA LYS A 198 4.24 -3.33 -7.12
C LYS A 198 4.15 -4.79 -7.55
N SER A 199 5.18 -5.37 -8.14
CA SER A 199 5.18 -6.79 -8.51
C SER A 199 5.04 -7.71 -7.29
N VAL A 200 5.50 -7.26 -6.13
CA VAL A 200 5.47 -8.03 -4.89
C VAL A 200 4.18 -7.78 -4.09
N TYR A 201 3.79 -6.52 -3.92
CA TYR A 201 2.75 -6.13 -2.95
C TYR A 201 1.41 -5.74 -3.58
N CYS A 202 1.26 -5.72 -4.90
CA CYS A 202 0.01 -5.33 -5.55
C CYS A 202 -1.13 -6.29 -5.21
N ILE A 203 -2.24 -5.73 -4.74
CA ILE A 203 -3.48 -6.45 -4.41
C ILE A 203 -4.63 -6.06 -5.35
N ASN A 204 -4.35 -5.40 -6.45
CA ASN A 204 -5.35 -4.92 -7.41
C ASN A 204 -6.38 -3.96 -6.77
N CYS A 205 -5.92 -3.03 -5.91
CA CYS A 205 -6.80 -2.09 -5.19
C CYS A 205 -7.21 -0.86 -6.01
N GLU A 206 -6.82 -0.77 -7.28
CA GLU A 206 -7.18 0.28 -8.25
C GLU A 206 -6.67 1.70 -7.89
N ALA A 207 -6.14 1.92 -6.70
CA ALA A 207 -5.76 3.25 -6.23
C ALA A 207 -4.78 4.00 -7.18
N CYS A 208 -3.81 3.30 -7.77
CA CYS A 208 -2.86 3.91 -8.71
C CYS A 208 -3.43 4.11 -10.13
N GLU A 209 -4.57 3.50 -10.45
CA GLU A 209 -5.27 3.69 -11.72
C GLU A 209 -5.82 5.11 -11.83
N LEU A 210 -6.30 5.66 -10.71
CA LEU A 210 -6.81 7.03 -10.61
C LEU A 210 -5.75 8.09 -10.92
N GLU A 211 -4.48 7.77 -10.75
CA GLU A 211 -3.37 8.68 -11.02
C GLU A 211 -2.93 8.66 -12.49
N CYS A 212 -3.50 7.78 -13.32
CA CYS A 212 -3.13 7.68 -14.72
C CYS A 212 -3.83 8.77 -15.55
N PRO A 213 -3.11 9.80 -16.03
CA PRO A 213 -3.74 10.92 -16.71
C PRO A 213 -4.31 10.57 -18.09
N THR A 214 -3.89 9.45 -18.68
CA THR A 214 -4.34 9.00 -20.00
C THR A 214 -5.29 7.81 -19.94
N GLY A 215 -5.57 7.30 -18.74
CA GLY A 215 -6.36 6.07 -18.56
C GLY A 215 -5.71 4.82 -19.18
N ALA A 216 -4.39 4.82 -19.35
CA ALA A 216 -3.65 3.69 -19.92
C ALA A 216 -3.53 2.49 -18.97
N LEU A 217 -3.71 2.69 -17.67
CA LEU A 217 -3.54 1.68 -16.64
C LEU A 217 -4.90 1.16 -16.19
N SER A 218 -5.11 -0.14 -16.26
CA SER A 218 -6.19 -0.86 -15.57
C SER A 218 -5.58 -1.90 -14.64
N VAL A 219 -6.11 -2.00 -13.44
CA VAL A 219 -5.53 -2.84 -12.38
C VAL A 219 -6.47 -3.99 -12.01
N TYR A 220 -7.76 -3.83 -12.17
CA TYR A 220 -8.75 -4.86 -11.84
C TYR A 220 -9.49 -5.35 -13.11
N PRO A 221 -9.79 -6.63 -13.25
CA PRO A 221 -9.39 -7.77 -12.37
C PRO A 221 -7.93 -8.17 -12.51
N ASN A 222 -7.31 -7.81 -13.64
CA ASN A 222 -5.92 -8.08 -13.94
C ASN A 222 -5.22 -6.79 -14.34
N ILE A 223 -3.93 -6.70 -14.02
CA ILE A 223 -3.13 -5.54 -14.38
C ILE A 223 -2.89 -5.55 -15.90
N SER A 224 -3.29 -4.48 -16.56
CA SER A 224 -3.02 -4.25 -17.97
C SER A 224 -2.61 -2.81 -18.22
N ILE A 225 -1.68 -2.62 -19.13
CA ILE A 225 -1.17 -1.30 -19.51
C ILE A 225 -1.32 -1.17 -21.02
N ASP A 226 -2.20 -0.26 -21.44
CA ASP A 226 -2.37 0.10 -22.84
C ASP A 226 -1.11 0.84 -23.31
N ARG A 227 -0.31 0.18 -24.13
CA ARG A 227 0.99 0.68 -24.59
C ARG A 227 0.88 1.86 -25.54
N GLU A 228 -0.26 2.04 -26.20
CA GLU A 228 -0.51 3.15 -27.12
C GLU A 228 -0.88 4.43 -26.34
N LYS A 229 -1.62 4.27 -25.24
CA LYS A 229 -2.02 5.38 -24.38
C LYS A 229 -0.98 5.75 -23.32
N CYS A 230 -0.10 4.81 -22.95
CA CYS A 230 0.88 5.04 -21.89
C CYS A 230 1.99 5.99 -22.38
N THR A 231 2.06 7.16 -21.75
CA THR A 231 3.10 8.16 -22.04
C THR A 231 4.36 7.99 -21.20
N HIS A 232 4.49 6.93 -20.45
CA HIS A 232 5.61 6.64 -19.54
C HIS A 232 5.89 7.77 -18.53
N CYS A 233 4.85 8.52 -18.13
CA CYS A 233 4.97 9.63 -17.19
C CYS A 233 5.24 9.20 -15.75
N CYS A 234 5.14 7.93 -15.44
CA CYS A 234 5.39 7.30 -14.13
C CYS A 234 4.52 7.80 -12.96
N LYS A 235 3.48 8.63 -13.18
CA LYS A 235 2.61 9.14 -12.10
C LYS A 235 1.98 8.01 -11.26
N CYS A 236 1.57 6.92 -11.89
CA CYS A 236 1.05 5.75 -11.19
C CYS A 236 2.08 5.06 -10.26
N LEU A 237 3.38 5.31 -10.45
CA LEU A 237 4.45 4.87 -9.57
C LEU A 237 4.75 5.90 -8.46
N GLU A 238 4.34 7.15 -8.63
CA GLU A 238 4.58 8.24 -7.68
C GLU A 238 3.45 8.40 -6.65
N TYR A 239 2.35 7.66 -6.84
CA TYR A 239 1.16 7.72 -6.02
C TYR A 239 1.42 7.62 -4.50
N HIS A 240 2.45 6.91 -4.08
CA HIS A 240 2.84 6.78 -2.68
C HIS A 240 4.35 6.68 -2.53
N ASN A 241 4.88 6.87 -1.31
CA ASN A 241 6.32 6.94 -1.01
C ASN A 241 7.15 5.82 -1.66
N VAL A 242 6.62 4.59 -1.68
CA VAL A 242 7.27 3.41 -2.28
C VAL A 242 6.54 2.91 -3.54
N GLY A 243 5.70 3.75 -4.14
CA GLY A 243 4.94 3.46 -5.34
C GLY A 243 3.63 2.72 -5.12
N CYS A 244 3.32 2.31 -3.90
CA CYS A 244 2.13 1.53 -3.57
C CYS A 244 1.77 1.67 -2.09
N ILE A 245 0.51 1.99 -1.79
CA ILE A 245 -0.03 2.07 -0.42
C ILE A 245 0.20 0.77 0.35
N VAL A 246 -0.01 -0.37 -0.31
CA VAL A 246 0.14 -1.67 0.33
C VAL A 246 1.60 -1.98 0.62
N ALA A 247 2.49 -1.68 -0.34
CA ALA A 247 3.93 -1.83 -0.13
C ALA A 247 4.41 -1.00 1.07
N ASP A 248 3.98 0.27 1.15
CA ASP A 248 4.35 1.15 2.27
C ASP A 248 3.89 0.60 3.62
N SER A 249 2.69 0.02 3.67
CA SER A 249 2.16 -0.60 4.90
C SER A 249 2.87 -1.90 5.31
N MET A 250 3.60 -2.54 4.39
CA MET A 250 4.24 -3.85 4.59
C MET A 250 5.76 -3.75 4.77
N ILE A 251 6.38 -2.72 4.18
CA ILE A 251 7.83 -2.50 4.31
C ILE A 251 8.10 -1.94 5.71
N LYS A 252 8.94 -2.64 6.46
CA LYS A 252 9.39 -2.13 7.78
C LYS A 252 10.19 -0.85 7.55
N PRO A 253 9.93 0.22 8.32
CA PRO A 253 10.82 1.37 8.30
C PRO A 253 12.23 0.88 8.64
N THR A 254 13.17 1.14 7.76
CA THR A 254 14.58 0.94 8.08
C THR A 254 14.89 1.89 9.22
N THR A 255 15.23 1.36 10.39
CA THR A 255 15.75 2.17 11.50
C THR A 255 17.00 2.84 10.96
N ILE A 256 16.89 4.12 10.62
CA ILE A 256 18.08 4.95 10.38
C ILE A 256 18.66 5.14 11.78
N ASN A 257 19.69 4.36 12.09
CA ASN A 257 20.55 4.69 13.21
C ASN A 257 21.21 6.01 12.85
N LEU A 258 20.71 7.10 13.45
CA LEU A 258 21.35 8.41 13.49
C LEU A 258 22.59 8.35 14.36
#